data_f9a69e76e1a01e22ccfc8846a6c26a23
#
_entry.id   f9a69e76e1a01e22ccfc8846a6c26a23
#
_cell.length_a   1.000
_cell.length_b   1.000
_cell.length_c   1.000
_cell.angle_alpha   90.00
_cell.angle_beta   90.00
_cell.angle_gamma   90.00
#
_symmetry.space_group_name_H-M   'P 1'
#
loop_
_entity.id
_entity.type
_entity.pdbx_description
1 polymer ?
#
loop_
_entity_poly.entity_id
_entity_poly.type
_entity_poly.pdbx_seq_one_letter_code
_entity_poly.pdbx_strand_id
1 'polypeptide(L)'
;MASPIAGIWLGTLHAGGSSLRLQLRIDTGNGGSLRCTLDSIDQKAFGIPCSDVKVSGDAASLAVPAVRGGWSGSISSDGKILTGTWTQVGPGSMPLTLERQQHAIEAPASAAPMPAIPPVPIDQIKSLLDKELADALAKGLLAPATHAGVTVGIVQHGQKLVFSYGTAKDDSVYEIGSITKTFTSLILAQMVEQNKVRLDEPVRELLPPGTVAKPAGAEITLIDISTQHSGLPRMPDNFHPAHPDNPYADYDAKLLYEYIGKQGVAKPANPPFLYSNLAVGLLGQALANRAGQPYPALLKAEVIGPLGMKDTAITLTPSLQARFIQGYATPQQPAHAWDLDALAGAGGIRSTAADMLLYLQAQLHPDQLPPPTLAAANGKTLPAALAMTHEVRAEVGDGVHIAMNWFHVDATGSYWHNGGTGGFSSYALFNPEKDFGVVVLNNYAPGDNSIADKLGLHIAQRLTGLPAVSLAP
;
A
#
# COMPACT_ATOMS: atom_id res chain seq x y z
N MET A 1 -10.07 -3.96 -42.26
CA MET A 1 -8.80 -3.21 -42.31
C MET A 1 -8.39 -2.92 -40.86
N ALA A 2 -7.10 -3.01 -40.54
CA ALA A 2 -6.65 -2.65 -39.19
C ALA A 2 -6.87 -1.14 -38.96
N SER A 3 -7.25 -0.78 -37.73
CA SER A 3 -7.44 0.64 -37.36
C SER A 3 -6.11 1.42 -37.52
N PRO A 4 -6.10 2.63 -38.03
CA PRO A 4 -4.88 3.40 -38.23
C PRO A 4 -4.11 3.67 -36.89
N ILE A 5 -4.83 3.68 -35.77
CA ILE A 5 -4.21 3.86 -34.44
C ILE A 5 -3.61 2.56 -33.87
N ALA A 6 -3.94 1.37 -34.43
CA ALA A 6 -3.38 0.13 -33.95
C ALA A 6 -1.85 0.12 -34.12
N GLY A 7 -1.12 -0.30 -33.09
CA GLY A 7 0.34 -0.29 -33.05
C GLY A 7 0.92 0.06 -31.69
N ILE A 8 2.21 0.23 -31.66
CA ILE A 8 2.99 0.58 -30.47
C ILE A 8 3.39 2.04 -30.57
N TRP A 9 3.17 2.81 -29.52
CA TRP A 9 3.38 4.24 -29.49
C TRP A 9 4.18 4.62 -28.23
N LEU A 10 5.21 5.44 -28.38
CA LEU A 10 6.06 5.89 -27.27
C LEU A 10 6.15 7.42 -27.27
N GLY A 11 5.99 8.02 -26.11
CA GLY A 11 6.16 9.45 -25.90
C GLY A 11 6.60 9.78 -24.49
N THR A 12 7.03 11.03 -24.28
CA THR A 12 7.45 11.51 -22.96
C THR A 12 6.46 12.54 -22.45
N LEU A 13 5.84 12.25 -21.32
CA LEU A 13 4.99 13.17 -20.58
C LEU A 13 5.84 14.00 -19.63
N HIS A 14 5.68 15.33 -19.67
CA HIS A 14 6.37 16.24 -18.73
C HIS A 14 5.36 16.78 -17.73
N ALA A 15 5.54 16.48 -16.44
CA ALA A 15 4.66 16.87 -15.35
C ALA A 15 5.46 17.34 -14.13
N GLY A 16 5.25 18.58 -13.70
CA GLY A 16 5.77 19.10 -12.43
C GLY A 16 7.31 18.97 -12.24
N GLY A 17 8.09 19.11 -13.33
CA GLY A 17 9.54 18.96 -13.30
C GLY A 17 10.05 17.51 -13.47
N SER A 18 9.15 16.54 -13.58
CA SER A 18 9.46 15.15 -13.89
C SER A 18 9.11 14.79 -15.33
N SER A 19 9.82 13.84 -15.91
CA SER A 19 9.57 13.29 -17.24
C SER A 19 9.30 11.80 -17.13
N LEU A 20 8.19 11.35 -17.75
CA LEU A 20 7.78 9.95 -17.76
C LEU A 20 7.60 9.46 -19.19
N ARG A 21 8.29 8.39 -19.58
CA ARG A 21 8.04 7.73 -20.87
C ARG A 21 6.80 6.86 -20.73
N LEU A 22 5.83 7.14 -21.61
CA LEU A 22 4.58 6.40 -21.70
C LEU A 22 4.54 5.64 -23.02
N GLN A 23 4.22 4.35 -22.97
CA GLN A 23 4.03 3.51 -24.13
C GLN A 23 2.56 3.05 -24.19
N LEU A 24 1.92 3.25 -25.33
CA LEU A 24 0.60 2.67 -25.60
C LEU A 24 0.76 1.49 -26.54
N ARG A 25 0.12 0.38 -26.21
CA ARG A 25 -0.03 -0.78 -27.09
C ARG A 25 -1.50 -0.88 -27.48
N ILE A 26 -1.81 -0.71 -28.75
CA ILE A 26 -3.18 -0.72 -29.25
C ILE A 26 -3.32 -1.83 -30.29
N ASP A 27 -4.10 -2.85 -29.98
CA ASP A 27 -4.33 -4.02 -30.82
C ASP A 27 -5.77 -4.05 -31.33
N THR A 28 -5.97 -4.62 -32.51
CA THR A 28 -7.30 -4.89 -33.05
C THR A 28 -7.72 -6.31 -32.65
N GLY A 29 -8.72 -6.40 -31.78
CA GLY A 29 -9.30 -7.66 -31.34
C GLY A 29 -10.31 -8.23 -32.36
N ASN A 30 -10.88 -9.39 -32.00
CA ASN A 30 -11.92 -10.05 -32.81
C ASN A 30 -13.13 -9.11 -33.00
N GLY A 31 -13.61 -8.98 -34.24
CA GLY A 31 -14.75 -8.11 -34.57
C GLY A 31 -14.37 -6.64 -34.73
N GLY A 32 -13.08 -6.28 -34.80
CA GLY A 32 -12.64 -4.89 -35.01
C GLY A 32 -12.62 -4.01 -33.75
N SER A 33 -12.86 -4.56 -32.57
CA SER A 33 -12.73 -3.84 -31.30
C SER A 33 -11.27 -3.52 -31.04
N LEU A 34 -10.98 -2.32 -30.50
CA LEU A 34 -9.64 -1.93 -30.10
C LEU A 34 -9.39 -2.31 -28.63
N ARG A 35 -8.25 -2.93 -28.37
CA ARG A 35 -7.72 -3.16 -27.03
C ARG A 35 -6.50 -2.27 -26.84
N CYS A 36 -6.38 -1.69 -25.67
CA CYS A 36 -5.26 -0.82 -25.36
C CYS A 36 -4.71 -1.13 -23.99
N THR A 37 -3.38 -1.08 -23.86
CA THR A 37 -2.68 -1.01 -22.59
C THR A 37 -1.71 0.16 -22.59
N LEU A 38 -1.54 0.76 -21.42
CA LEU A 38 -0.54 1.78 -21.12
C LEU A 38 0.58 1.16 -20.32
N ASP A 39 1.83 1.45 -20.71
CA ASP A 39 3.01 1.16 -19.92
C ASP A 39 3.66 2.49 -19.49
N SER A 40 3.90 2.67 -18.20
CA SER A 40 4.74 3.74 -17.68
C SER A 40 6.15 3.19 -17.48
N ILE A 41 7.03 3.44 -18.46
CA ILE A 41 8.34 2.78 -18.58
C ILE A 41 9.24 3.10 -17.38
N ASP A 42 9.32 4.39 -17.02
CA ASP A 42 10.20 4.86 -15.96
C ASP A 42 9.69 4.51 -14.56
N GLN A 43 8.38 4.22 -14.45
CA GLN A 43 7.75 3.73 -13.22
C GLN A 43 7.66 2.19 -13.18
N LYS A 44 8.14 1.49 -14.22
CA LYS A 44 8.04 0.03 -14.39
C LYS A 44 6.62 -0.52 -14.20
N ALA A 45 5.61 0.25 -14.52
CA ALA A 45 4.21 -0.14 -14.49
C ALA A 45 3.77 -0.50 -15.91
N PHE A 46 3.59 -1.79 -16.17
CA PHE A 46 3.28 -2.32 -17.49
C PHE A 46 1.88 -2.94 -17.53
N GLY A 47 1.25 -2.93 -18.71
CA GLY A 47 -0.01 -3.59 -18.94
C GLY A 47 -1.21 -2.93 -18.30
N ILE A 48 -1.15 -1.63 -17.95
CA ILE A 48 -2.28 -0.90 -17.37
C ILE A 48 -3.42 -0.83 -18.39
N PRO A 49 -4.62 -1.38 -18.11
CA PRO A 49 -5.70 -1.40 -19.07
C PRO A 49 -6.21 0.00 -19.42
N CYS A 50 -6.40 0.27 -20.72
CA CYS A 50 -7.17 1.41 -21.17
C CYS A 50 -8.65 1.01 -21.41
N SER A 51 -9.54 2.00 -21.37
CA SER A 51 -10.93 1.89 -21.75
C SER A 51 -11.33 2.98 -22.76
N ASP A 52 -12.55 2.91 -23.28
CA ASP A 52 -13.14 3.92 -24.15
C ASP A 52 -12.26 4.34 -25.33
N VAL A 53 -11.55 3.38 -25.94
CA VAL A 53 -10.75 3.66 -27.14
C VAL A 53 -11.66 3.99 -28.31
N LYS A 54 -11.67 5.25 -28.74
CA LYS A 54 -12.50 5.77 -29.80
C LYS A 54 -11.62 6.34 -30.91
N VAL A 55 -12.04 6.09 -32.16
CA VAL A 55 -11.39 6.63 -33.36
C VAL A 55 -12.47 7.17 -34.30
N SER A 56 -12.29 8.40 -34.76
CA SER A 56 -13.19 9.04 -35.71
C SER A 56 -12.37 9.87 -36.70
N GLY A 57 -12.18 9.35 -37.90
CA GLY A 57 -11.26 9.94 -38.88
C GLY A 57 -9.81 9.87 -38.38
N ASP A 58 -9.17 11.00 -38.28
CA ASP A 58 -7.82 11.15 -37.68
C ASP A 58 -7.86 11.40 -36.18
N ALA A 59 -9.03 11.73 -35.61
CA ALA A 59 -9.16 11.94 -34.17
C ALA A 59 -9.22 10.60 -33.39
N ALA A 60 -8.56 10.56 -32.24
CA ALA A 60 -8.58 9.40 -31.32
C ALA A 60 -8.58 9.82 -29.86
N SER A 61 -9.17 8.98 -29.03
CA SER A 61 -9.14 9.15 -27.57
C SER A 61 -9.19 7.82 -26.86
N LEU A 62 -8.66 7.80 -25.65
CA LEU A 62 -8.71 6.66 -24.72
C LEU A 62 -8.71 7.15 -23.28
N ALA A 63 -9.28 6.34 -22.39
CA ALA A 63 -9.21 6.54 -20.95
C ALA A 63 -8.31 5.49 -20.29
N VAL A 64 -7.66 5.86 -19.18
CA VAL A 64 -6.87 4.95 -18.33
C VAL A 64 -7.36 5.10 -16.90
N PRO A 65 -8.42 4.34 -16.52
CA PRO A 65 -9.11 4.51 -15.25
C PRO A 65 -8.18 4.33 -14.03
N ALA A 66 -7.22 3.40 -14.11
CA ALA A 66 -6.30 3.10 -13.01
C ALA A 66 -5.48 4.32 -12.56
N VAL A 67 -5.17 5.24 -13.49
CA VAL A 67 -4.45 6.50 -13.19
C VAL A 67 -5.35 7.72 -13.22
N ARG A 68 -6.69 7.53 -13.36
CA ARG A 68 -7.70 8.59 -13.50
C ARG A 68 -7.30 9.61 -14.55
N GLY A 69 -6.80 9.10 -15.71
CA GLY A 69 -6.30 9.90 -16.80
C GLY A 69 -6.80 9.38 -18.14
N GLY A 70 -6.39 10.05 -19.20
CA GLY A 70 -6.70 9.66 -20.56
C GLY A 70 -5.91 10.51 -21.55
N TRP A 71 -5.91 10.08 -22.79
CA TRP A 71 -5.31 10.82 -23.89
C TRP A 71 -6.36 11.11 -24.97
N SER A 72 -6.26 12.29 -25.57
CA SER A 72 -7.06 12.66 -26.74
C SER A 72 -6.24 13.50 -27.70
N GLY A 73 -6.40 13.25 -29.01
CA GLY A 73 -5.63 13.93 -30.03
C GLY A 73 -5.92 13.41 -31.42
N SER A 74 -4.94 13.54 -32.31
CA SER A 74 -5.05 13.12 -33.71
C SER A 74 -3.84 12.32 -34.14
N ILE A 75 -4.03 11.47 -35.17
CA ILE A 75 -2.97 10.74 -35.87
C ILE A 75 -2.53 11.53 -37.10
N SER A 76 -1.23 11.60 -37.35
CA SER A 76 -0.68 12.22 -38.57
C SER A 76 -1.10 11.47 -39.84
N SER A 77 -1.12 12.15 -40.97
CA SER A 77 -1.52 11.57 -42.25
C SER A 77 -0.65 10.41 -42.73
N ASP A 78 0.61 10.34 -42.26
CA ASP A 78 1.53 9.22 -42.53
C ASP A 78 1.42 8.08 -41.51
N GLY A 79 0.55 8.22 -40.50
CA GLY A 79 0.27 7.22 -39.49
C GLY A 79 1.42 7.01 -38.49
N LYS A 80 2.34 7.97 -38.35
CA LYS A 80 3.56 7.79 -37.51
C LYS A 80 3.54 8.53 -36.19
N ILE A 81 2.71 9.55 -36.06
CA ILE A 81 2.69 10.42 -34.89
C ILE A 81 1.26 10.55 -34.37
N LEU A 82 1.10 10.42 -33.06
CA LEU A 82 -0.11 10.83 -32.33
C LEU A 82 0.21 12.13 -31.59
N THR A 83 -0.49 13.22 -31.94
CA THR A 83 -0.33 14.51 -31.27
C THR A 83 -1.59 14.83 -30.49
N GLY A 84 -1.45 15.11 -29.18
CA GLY A 84 -2.62 15.37 -28.36
C GLY A 84 -2.28 15.80 -26.94
N THR A 85 -3.24 15.59 -26.07
CA THR A 85 -3.21 16.01 -24.67
C THR A 85 -3.48 14.81 -23.78
N TRP A 86 -2.62 14.61 -22.81
CA TRP A 86 -2.87 13.77 -21.65
C TRP A 86 -3.58 14.58 -20.60
N THR A 87 -4.70 14.09 -20.10
CA THR A 87 -5.45 14.72 -19.01
C THR A 87 -5.46 13.76 -17.82
N GLN A 88 -5.15 14.26 -16.64
CA GLN A 88 -5.14 13.45 -15.42
C GLN A 88 -5.61 14.28 -14.23
N VAL A 89 -6.42 13.66 -13.36
CA VAL A 89 -6.87 14.31 -12.13
C VAL A 89 -5.67 14.59 -11.22
N GLY A 90 -5.54 15.85 -10.77
CA GLY A 90 -4.41 16.38 -10.02
C GLY A 90 -3.45 17.16 -10.91
N PRO A 91 -2.63 16.53 -11.76
CA PRO A 91 -1.69 17.22 -12.67
C PRO A 91 -2.36 18.07 -13.76
N GLY A 92 -3.64 17.80 -14.09
CA GLY A 92 -4.36 18.54 -15.11
C GLY A 92 -4.09 18.05 -16.54
N SER A 93 -4.06 18.99 -17.49
CA SER A 93 -3.88 18.70 -18.93
C SER A 93 -2.46 19.04 -19.37
N MET A 94 -1.79 18.09 -20.02
CA MET A 94 -0.39 18.18 -20.46
C MET A 94 -0.25 17.75 -21.92
N PRO A 95 0.54 18.43 -22.75
CA PRO A 95 0.83 17.96 -24.09
C PRO A 95 1.50 16.58 -24.06
N LEU A 96 1.07 15.66 -24.91
CA LEU A 96 1.71 14.38 -25.09
C LEU A 96 1.69 14.00 -26.57
N THR A 97 2.86 13.97 -27.17
CA THR A 97 3.09 13.44 -28.51
C THR A 97 3.70 12.06 -28.39
N LEU A 98 3.18 11.11 -29.18
CA LEU A 98 3.64 9.73 -29.18
C LEU A 98 4.07 9.36 -30.60
N GLU A 99 5.21 8.73 -30.75
CA GLU A 99 5.76 8.25 -32.00
C GLU A 99 5.54 6.75 -32.15
N ARG A 100 5.18 6.30 -33.36
CA ARG A 100 5.00 4.88 -33.65
C ARG A 100 6.32 4.13 -33.57
N GLN A 101 6.33 3.04 -32.81
CA GLN A 101 7.47 2.17 -32.63
C GLN A 101 7.30 0.85 -33.41
N GLN A 102 8.42 0.24 -33.80
CA GLN A 102 8.43 -1.11 -34.38
C GLN A 102 8.36 -2.21 -33.33
N HIS A 103 8.97 -1.97 -32.17
CA HIS A 103 9.03 -2.91 -31.05
C HIS A 103 8.61 -2.21 -29.76
N ALA A 104 7.90 -2.94 -28.92
CA ALA A 104 7.58 -2.48 -27.58
C ALA A 104 8.81 -2.52 -26.68
N ILE A 105 8.92 -1.57 -25.77
CA ILE A 105 9.75 -1.71 -24.59
C ILE A 105 8.99 -2.70 -23.69
N GLU A 106 9.52 -3.90 -23.57
CA GLU A 106 8.90 -4.94 -22.77
C GLU A 106 9.17 -4.73 -21.27
N ALA A 107 8.24 -5.20 -20.45
CA ALA A 107 8.52 -5.31 -19.03
C ALA A 107 9.84 -6.10 -18.85
N PRO A 108 10.75 -5.65 -17.97
CA PRO A 108 11.92 -6.46 -17.66
C PRO A 108 11.43 -7.86 -17.29
N ALA A 109 12.04 -8.87 -17.94
CA ALA A 109 11.69 -10.24 -17.63
C ALA A 109 11.85 -10.45 -16.12
N SER A 110 10.77 -10.81 -15.46
CA SER A 110 10.86 -11.22 -14.06
C SER A 110 11.86 -12.37 -14.00
N ALA A 111 12.89 -12.26 -13.17
CA ALA A 111 13.84 -13.34 -13.00
C ALA A 111 13.05 -14.61 -12.61
N ALA A 112 13.37 -15.73 -13.28
CA ALA A 112 12.67 -16.99 -13.02
C ALA A 112 12.63 -17.30 -11.52
N PRO A 113 11.52 -17.79 -10.99
CA PRO A 113 11.44 -18.20 -9.60
C PRO A 113 12.55 -19.19 -9.26
N MET A 114 13.09 -19.08 -8.08
CA MET A 114 14.04 -20.06 -7.55
C MET A 114 13.30 -21.38 -7.30
N PRO A 115 13.94 -22.55 -7.54
CA PRO A 115 13.30 -23.85 -7.34
C PRO A 115 12.71 -24.01 -5.93
N ALA A 116 11.64 -24.79 -5.84
CA ALA A 116 11.11 -25.24 -4.55
C ALA A 116 12.18 -26.08 -3.83
N ILE A 117 12.26 -25.90 -2.53
CA ILE A 117 13.06 -26.72 -1.60
C ILE A 117 12.14 -27.16 -0.45
N PRO A 118 12.48 -28.18 0.34
CA PRO A 118 11.70 -28.50 1.53
C PRO A 118 11.51 -27.27 2.43
N PRO A 119 10.38 -27.15 3.18
CA PRO A 119 10.17 -26.07 4.13
C PRO A 119 11.37 -25.86 5.05
N VAL A 120 11.82 -24.62 5.15
CA VAL A 120 13.03 -24.26 5.93
C VAL A 120 12.59 -23.81 7.32
N PRO A 121 13.10 -24.44 8.39
CA PRO A 121 12.79 -24.01 9.75
C PRO A 121 13.43 -22.66 10.08
N ILE A 122 12.83 -21.94 11.03
CA ILE A 122 13.20 -20.56 11.37
C ILE A 122 14.68 -20.40 11.74
N ASP A 123 15.27 -21.37 12.43
CA ASP A 123 16.68 -21.35 12.86
C ASP A 123 17.69 -21.46 11.71
N GLN A 124 17.23 -21.94 10.52
CA GLN A 124 18.06 -22.10 9.34
C GLN A 124 17.83 -20.99 8.31
N ILE A 125 16.73 -20.23 8.42
CA ILE A 125 16.31 -19.28 7.39
C ILE A 125 17.34 -18.18 7.12
N LYS A 126 17.98 -17.62 8.17
CA LYS A 126 18.99 -16.60 8.01
C LYS A 126 20.20 -17.11 7.23
N SER A 127 20.68 -18.32 7.55
CA SER A 127 21.83 -18.92 6.85
C SER A 127 21.52 -19.21 5.37
N LEU A 128 20.26 -19.55 5.06
CA LEU A 128 19.81 -19.70 3.67
C LEU A 128 19.80 -18.36 2.96
N LEU A 129 19.20 -17.33 3.56
CA LEU A 129 19.11 -16.01 3.00
C LEU A 129 20.49 -15.37 2.76
N ASP A 130 21.43 -15.58 3.67
CA ASP A 130 22.82 -15.11 3.50
C ASP A 130 23.46 -15.68 2.20
N LYS A 131 23.11 -16.91 1.84
CA LYS A 131 23.57 -17.53 0.57
C LYS A 131 22.78 -17.02 -0.63
N GLU A 132 21.46 -16.92 -0.53
CA GLU A 132 20.58 -16.53 -1.63
C GLU A 132 20.68 -15.02 -1.95
N LEU A 133 21.08 -14.20 -0.96
CA LEU A 133 21.39 -12.78 -1.15
C LEU A 133 22.85 -12.51 -1.57
N ALA A 134 23.73 -13.51 -1.56
CA ALA A 134 25.17 -13.30 -1.77
C ALA A 134 25.48 -12.54 -3.07
N ASP A 135 24.83 -12.90 -4.17
CA ASP A 135 25.03 -12.21 -5.46
C ASP A 135 24.50 -10.78 -5.45
N ALA A 136 23.36 -10.56 -4.78
CA ALA A 136 22.77 -9.23 -4.62
C ALA A 136 23.64 -8.34 -3.73
N LEU A 137 24.18 -8.90 -2.66
CA LEU A 137 25.12 -8.22 -1.75
C LEU A 137 26.44 -7.91 -2.46
N ALA A 138 26.98 -8.86 -3.25
CA ALA A 138 28.18 -8.67 -4.05
C ALA A 138 28.02 -7.56 -5.12
N LYS A 139 26.82 -7.37 -5.64
CA LYS A 139 26.47 -6.28 -6.57
C LYS A 139 26.12 -4.97 -5.86
N GLY A 140 26.23 -4.91 -4.54
CA GLY A 140 26.07 -3.70 -3.76
C GLY A 140 24.62 -3.34 -3.37
N LEU A 141 23.64 -4.25 -3.51
CA LEU A 141 22.23 -3.97 -3.21
C LEU A 141 22.01 -3.45 -1.77
N LEU A 142 22.75 -3.97 -0.80
CA LEU A 142 22.70 -3.59 0.61
C LEU A 142 24.07 -3.08 1.11
N ALA A 143 24.91 -2.55 0.21
CA ALA A 143 26.23 -2.05 0.57
C ALA A 143 26.13 -0.75 1.40
N PRO A 144 27.06 -0.51 2.34
CA PRO A 144 27.09 0.73 3.11
C PRO A 144 27.11 2.00 2.24
N ALA A 145 27.75 1.94 1.07
CA ALA A 145 27.79 3.04 0.10
C ALA A 145 26.42 3.42 -0.48
N THR A 146 25.43 2.54 -0.41
CA THR A 146 24.05 2.82 -0.81
C THR A 146 23.17 3.28 0.35
N HIS A 147 23.68 3.27 1.59
CA HIS A 147 22.92 3.54 2.82
C HIS A 147 21.73 2.61 3.06
N ALA A 148 21.60 1.54 2.29
CA ALA A 148 20.51 0.59 2.41
C ALA A 148 20.56 -0.16 3.74
N GLY A 149 19.41 -0.27 4.37
CA GLY A 149 19.21 -1.02 5.61
C GLY A 149 17.90 -1.80 5.57
N VAL A 150 17.95 -3.06 5.95
CA VAL A 150 16.78 -3.94 6.02
C VAL A 150 16.78 -4.67 7.35
N THR A 151 15.65 -4.65 8.05
CA THR A 151 15.42 -5.51 9.21
C THR A 151 14.32 -6.52 8.88
N VAL A 152 14.60 -7.78 9.12
CA VAL A 152 13.69 -8.91 8.95
C VAL A 152 13.26 -9.41 10.31
N GLY A 153 11.96 -9.60 10.48
CA GLY A 153 11.38 -10.31 11.61
C GLY A 153 10.59 -11.53 11.13
N ILE A 154 10.76 -12.65 11.81
CA ILE A 154 10.02 -13.89 11.52
C ILE A 154 9.48 -14.44 12.83
N VAL A 155 8.24 -14.89 12.82
CA VAL A 155 7.66 -15.75 13.86
C VAL A 155 7.20 -17.04 13.19
N GLN A 156 7.55 -18.20 13.75
CA GLN A 156 7.12 -19.52 13.28
C GLN A 156 6.98 -20.45 14.49
N HIS A 157 5.78 -21.04 14.65
CA HIS A 157 5.48 -21.94 15.78
C HIS A 157 5.86 -21.32 17.14
N GLY A 158 5.57 -20.05 17.33
CA GLY A 158 5.88 -19.29 18.54
C GLY A 158 7.33 -18.84 18.71
N GLN A 159 8.27 -19.36 17.90
CA GLN A 159 9.65 -18.89 17.88
C GLN A 159 9.78 -17.60 17.12
N LYS A 160 10.63 -16.68 17.57
CA LYS A 160 10.88 -15.38 16.96
C LYS A 160 12.34 -15.22 16.57
N LEU A 161 12.57 -14.62 15.41
CA LEU A 161 13.90 -14.29 14.91
C LEU A 161 13.87 -12.87 14.34
N VAL A 162 14.83 -12.03 14.72
CA VAL A 162 15.08 -10.72 14.15
C VAL A 162 16.53 -10.64 13.72
N PHE A 163 16.79 -10.12 12.54
CA PHE A 163 18.13 -9.87 12.01
C PHE A 163 18.11 -8.77 10.96
N SER A 164 19.28 -8.18 10.70
CA SER A 164 19.39 -7.02 9.83
C SER A 164 20.51 -7.17 8.81
N TYR A 165 20.38 -6.41 7.72
CA TYR A 165 21.37 -6.27 6.66
C TYR A 165 21.67 -4.79 6.39
N GLY A 166 22.84 -4.51 5.84
CA GLY A 166 23.27 -3.18 5.45
C GLY A 166 23.51 -2.27 6.65
N THR A 167 22.94 -1.06 6.62
CA THR A 167 23.10 -0.06 7.68
C THR A 167 22.12 -0.22 8.85
N ALA A 168 21.17 -1.13 8.74
CA ALA A 168 20.16 -1.37 9.76
C ALA A 168 20.72 -2.12 10.97
N LYS A 169 20.06 -1.94 12.12
CA LYS A 169 20.23 -2.72 13.35
C LYS A 169 18.92 -3.41 13.67
N ASP A 170 18.97 -4.48 14.46
CA ASP A 170 17.79 -5.27 14.80
C ASP A 170 16.72 -4.48 15.56
N ASP A 171 17.12 -3.38 16.22
CA ASP A 171 16.25 -2.46 16.94
C ASP A 171 15.99 -1.14 16.20
N SER A 172 16.36 -1.03 14.93
CA SER A 172 16.06 0.15 14.10
C SER A 172 14.57 0.38 13.99
N VAL A 173 14.18 1.65 14.03
CA VAL A 173 12.80 2.11 13.90
C VAL A 173 12.57 2.62 12.49
N TYR A 174 11.43 2.25 11.90
CA TYR A 174 11.05 2.57 10.52
C TYR A 174 9.65 3.16 10.46
N GLU A 175 9.34 3.90 9.42
CA GLU A 175 7.95 4.13 9.02
C GLU A 175 7.40 2.86 8.37
N ILE A 176 6.26 2.35 8.88
CA ILE A 176 5.65 1.14 8.31
C ILE A 176 4.60 1.45 7.23
N GLY A 177 4.39 2.73 6.93
CA GLY A 177 3.47 3.18 5.89
C GLY A 177 2.09 2.53 6.00
N SER A 178 1.57 2.06 4.89
CA SER A 178 0.20 1.57 4.79
C SER A 178 -0.14 0.32 5.62
N ILE A 179 0.84 -0.39 6.20
CA ILE A 179 0.54 -1.43 7.20
C ILE A 179 -0.25 -0.82 8.37
N THR A 180 -0.11 0.49 8.64
CA THR A 180 -0.93 1.25 9.59
C THR A 180 -2.44 1.03 9.41
N LYS A 181 -2.91 0.81 8.17
CA LYS A 181 -4.34 0.62 7.88
C LYS A 181 -4.93 -0.60 8.59
N THR A 182 -4.12 -1.65 8.75
CA THR A 182 -4.53 -2.86 9.47
C THR A 182 -4.73 -2.59 10.96
N PHE A 183 -3.91 -1.71 11.54
CA PHE A 183 -4.08 -1.25 12.93
C PHE A 183 -5.34 -0.40 13.09
N THR A 184 -5.63 0.51 12.15
CA THR A 184 -6.86 1.31 12.17
C THR A 184 -8.11 0.43 12.07
N SER A 185 -8.06 -0.62 11.25
CA SER A 185 -9.12 -1.62 11.17
C SER A 185 -9.25 -2.45 12.44
N LEU A 186 -8.15 -2.77 13.11
CA LEU A 186 -8.21 -3.45 14.41
C LEU A 186 -8.80 -2.54 15.50
N ILE A 187 -8.52 -1.23 15.46
CA ILE A 187 -9.20 -0.27 16.35
C ILE A 187 -10.71 -0.28 16.09
N LEU A 188 -11.13 -0.27 14.81
CA LEU A 188 -12.55 -0.39 14.46
C LEU A 188 -13.15 -1.67 15.07
N ALA A 189 -12.53 -2.82 14.85
CA ALA A 189 -12.97 -4.11 15.37
C ALA A 189 -13.05 -4.10 16.92
N GLN A 190 -12.05 -3.54 17.60
CA GLN A 190 -12.07 -3.36 19.06
C GLN A 190 -13.26 -2.52 19.53
N MET A 191 -13.51 -1.40 18.87
CA MET A 191 -14.62 -0.53 19.23
C MET A 191 -15.98 -1.17 18.91
N VAL A 192 -16.06 -2.08 17.94
CA VAL A 192 -17.27 -2.91 17.70
C VAL A 192 -17.47 -3.89 18.85
N GLU A 193 -16.46 -4.65 19.24
CA GLU A 193 -16.52 -5.59 20.36
C GLU A 193 -16.85 -4.90 21.71
N GLN A 194 -16.48 -3.63 21.82
CA GLN A 194 -16.80 -2.78 22.98
C GLN A 194 -18.19 -2.12 22.87
N ASN A 195 -18.97 -2.39 21.82
CA ASN A 195 -20.26 -1.77 21.53
C ASN A 195 -20.23 -0.23 21.43
N LYS A 196 -19.09 0.35 21.04
CA LYS A 196 -18.93 1.79 20.83
C LYS A 196 -19.34 2.24 19.42
N VAL A 197 -19.20 1.35 18.45
CA VAL A 197 -19.60 1.54 17.05
C VAL A 197 -20.13 0.23 16.46
N ARG A 198 -20.70 0.30 15.24
CA ARG A 198 -21.07 -0.87 14.44
C ARG A 198 -20.33 -0.84 13.10
N LEU A 199 -20.07 -2.00 12.50
CA LEU A 199 -19.42 -2.08 11.18
C LEU A 199 -20.24 -1.38 10.09
N ASP A 200 -21.57 -1.49 10.15
CA ASP A 200 -22.53 -0.87 9.22
C ASP A 200 -22.91 0.56 9.58
N GLU A 201 -22.29 1.13 10.62
CA GLU A 201 -22.58 2.50 11.04
C GLU A 201 -22.06 3.50 9.98
N PRO A 202 -22.90 4.49 9.56
CA PRO A 202 -22.46 5.53 8.63
C PRO A 202 -21.30 6.34 9.21
N VAL A 203 -20.22 6.53 8.44
CA VAL A 203 -19.06 7.32 8.91
C VAL A 203 -19.45 8.74 9.32
N ARG A 204 -20.47 9.33 8.69
CA ARG A 204 -21.02 10.65 9.01
C ARG A 204 -21.39 10.79 10.50
N GLU A 205 -21.89 9.74 11.11
CA GLU A 205 -22.35 9.76 12.52
C GLU A 205 -21.20 9.88 13.53
N LEU A 206 -19.96 9.68 13.08
CA LEU A 206 -18.75 9.81 13.87
C LEU A 206 -18.00 11.13 13.59
N LEU A 207 -18.49 11.94 12.66
CA LEU A 207 -17.86 13.23 12.32
C LEU A 207 -18.44 14.35 13.20
N PRO A 208 -17.72 15.47 13.36
CA PRO A 208 -18.27 16.63 14.05
C PRO A 208 -19.60 17.09 13.45
N PRO A 209 -20.56 17.50 14.25
CA PRO A 209 -21.86 17.95 13.76
C PRO A 209 -21.73 19.05 12.69
N GLY A 210 -22.46 18.90 11.59
CA GLY A 210 -22.45 19.88 10.49
C GLY A 210 -21.32 19.68 9.47
N THR A 211 -20.43 18.70 9.65
CA THR A 211 -19.35 18.41 8.67
C THR A 211 -19.90 18.05 7.30
N VAL A 212 -20.92 17.18 7.24
CA VAL A 212 -21.53 16.71 5.98
C VAL A 212 -23.01 16.41 6.15
N ALA A 213 -23.78 16.73 5.14
CA ALA A 213 -25.22 16.42 5.12
C ALA A 213 -25.48 14.92 4.92
N LYS A 214 -26.59 14.43 5.46
CA LYS A 214 -27.07 13.09 5.19
C LYS A 214 -27.50 12.99 3.72
N PRO A 215 -26.95 12.05 2.93
CA PRO A 215 -27.37 11.86 1.54
C PRO A 215 -28.78 11.24 1.47
N ALA A 216 -29.44 11.35 0.31
CA ALA A 216 -30.75 10.77 0.09
C ALA A 216 -30.74 9.22 -0.03
N GLY A 217 -29.58 8.62 -0.33
CA GLY A 217 -29.39 7.18 -0.56
C GLY A 217 -28.53 6.53 0.50
N ALA A 218 -27.90 5.42 0.14
CA ALA A 218 -26.96 4.69 1.01
C ALA A 218 -25.77 5.58 1.41
N GLU A 219 -25.34 5.42 2.63
CA GLU A 219 -24.19 6.12 3.21
C GLU A 219 -22.96 5.22 3.24
N ILE A 220 -21.77 5.80 3.12
CA ILE A 220 -20.51 5.10 3.35
C ILE A 220 -20.44 4.67 4.80
N THR A 221 -20.26 3.35 5.03
CA THR A 221 -20.14 2.75 6.35
C THR A 221 -18.70 2.55 6.77
N LEU A 222 -18.45 2.26 8.04
CA LEU A 222 -17.11 2.02 8.57
C LEU A 222 -16.46 0.79 7.91
N ILE A 223 -17.27 -0.26 7.63
CA ILE A 223 -16.73 -1.45 6.93
C ILE A 223 -16.44 -1.19 5.47
N ASP A 224 -17.19 -0.35 4.77
CA ASP A 224 -16.90 0.01 3.39
C ASP A 224 -15.51 0.64 3.26
N ILE A 225 -15.12 1.44 4.25
CA ILE A 225 -13.79 2.04 4.33
C ILE A 225 -12.73 0.96 4.59
N SER A 226 -12.95 0.10 5.58
CA SER A 226 -12.00 -0.96 5.94
C SER A 226 -11.79 -2.01 4.85
N THR A 227 -12.74 -2.15 3.93
CA THR A 227 -12.64 -3.05 2.76
C THR A 227 -12.27 -2.33 1.48
N GLN A 228 -11.99 -1.01 1.53
CA GLN A 228 -11.64 -0.21 0.35
C GLN A 228 -12.74 -0.14 -0.73
N HIS A 229 -14.01 -0.23 -0.30
CA HIS A 229 -15.22 -0.17 -1.14
C HIS A 229 -16.09 1.08 -0.83
N SER A 230 -15.48 2.13 -0.30
CA SER A 230 -16.20 3.37 0.01
C SER A 230 -16.52 4.22 -1.22
N GLY A 231 -15.81 4.04 -2.34
CA GLY A 231 -15.90 4.93 -3.50
C GLY A 231 -15.20 6.27 -3.32
N LEU A 232 -14.60 6.54 -2.15
CA LEU A 232 -13.77 7.73 -1.94
C LEU A 232 -12.46 7.63 -2.73
N PRO A 233 -11.95 8.74 -3.31
CA PRO A 233 -10.72 8.71 -4.09
C PRO A 233 -9.50 8.35 -3.24
N ARG A 234 -8.39 8.01 -3.91
CA ARG A 234 -7.12 7.67 -3.24
C ARG A 234 -6.64 8.80 -2.32
N MET A 235 -6.71 10.04 -2.82
CA MET A 235 -6.35 11.28 -2.11
C MET A 235 -7.43 12.34 -2.37
N PRO A 236 -7.63 13.30 -1.46
CA PRO A 236 -8.52 14.41 -1.67
C PRO A 236 -7.96 15.40 -2.71
N ASP A 237 -8.83 16.11 -3.43
CA ASP A 237 -8.39 17.09 -4.43
C ASP A 237 -7.97 18.45 -3.83
N ASN A 238 -8.25 18.68 -2.55
CA ASN A 238 -7.73 19.82 -1.79
C ASN A 238 -6.38 19.51 -1.08
N PHE A 239 -5.71 18.41 -1.47
CA PHE A 239 -4.39 18.05 -0.98
C PHE A 239 -3.32 18.80 -1.77
N HIS A 240 -2.83 19.90 -1.22
CA HIS A 240 -1.84 20.80 -1.83
C HIS A 240 -0.68 21.03 -0.86
N PRO A 241 0.31 20.11 -0.79
CA PRO A 241 1.42 20.19 0.13
C PRO A 241 2.23 21.49 -0.01
N ALA A 242 2.44 22.22 1.07
CA ALA A 242 3.36 23.34 1.12
C ALA A 242 4.83 22.86 1.15
N HIS A 243 5.05 21.66 1.70
CA HIS A 243 6.37 21.03 1.86
C HIS A 243 6.39 19.69 1.11
N PRO A 244 6.90 19.61 -0.14
CA PRO A 244 6.89 18.40 -0.95
C PRO A 244 7.65 17.21 -0.36
N ASP A 245 8.63 17.45 0.51
CA ASP A 245 9.41 16.44 1.22
C ASP A 245 8.66 15.85 2.44
N ASN A 246 7.71 16.61 3.04
CA ASN A 246 6.80 16.14 4.09
C ASN A 246 5.34 16.45 3.71
N PRO A 247 4.80 15.81 2.66
CA PRO A 247 3.62 16.29 1.94
C PRO A 247 2.32 16.24 2.74
N TYR A 248 2.27 15.53 3.86
CA TYR A 248 1.05 15.36 4.66
C TYR A 248 1.01 16.26 5.90
N ALA A 249 2.12 16.94 6.25
CA ALA A 249 2.28 17.61 7.53
C ALA A 249 1.28 18.75 7.76
N ASP A 250 0.82 19.37 6.70
CA ASP A 250 -0.13 20.49 6.71
C ASP A 250 -1.55 20.08 6.31
N TYR A 251 -1.83 18.77 6.14
CA TYR A 251 -3.18 18.28 5.86
C TYR A 251 -3.90 17.90 7.17
N ASP A 252 -4.44 18.92 7.83
CA ASP A 252 -5.10 18.79 9.14
C ASP A 252 -6.56 18.29 9.06
N ALA A 253 -7.17 18.07 10.22
CA ALA A 253 -8.55 17.62 10.30
C ALA A 253 -9.56 18.62 9.70
N LYS A 254 -9.25 19.91 9.70
CA LYS A 254 -10.08 20.95 9.10
C LYS A 254 -10.15 20.76 7.58
N LEU A 255 -9.01 20.60 6.91
CA LEU A 255 -8.95 20.35 5.47
C LEU A 255 -9.64 19.04 5.10
N LEU A 256 -9.47 17.98 5.91
CA LEU A 256 -10.18 16.72 5.72
C LEU A 256 -11.69 16.90 5.79
N TYR A 257 -12.20 17.60 6.80
CA TYR A 257 -13.64 17.81 6.96
C TYR A 257 -14.22 18.76 5.91
N GLU A 258 -13.49 19.78 5.49
CA GLU A 258 -13.86 20.65 4.37
C GLU A 258 -14.00 19.85 3.06
N TYR A 259 -13.06 18.94 2.80
CA TYR A 259 -13.17 18.04 1.65
C TYR A 259 -14.39 17.12 1.73
N ILE A 260 -14.58 16.43 2.86
CA ILE A 260 -15.71 15.52 3.07
C ILE A 260 -17.06 16.26 2.99
N GLY A 261 -17.12 17.50 3.50
CA GLY A 261 -18.29 18.34 3.39
C GLY A 261 -18.69 18.66 1.95
N LYS A 262 -17.73 18.84 1.05
CA LYS A 262 -17.95 19.06 -0.39
C LYS A 262 -18.20 17.76 -1.16
N GLN A 263 -17.40 16.73 -0.89
CA GLN A 263 -17.47 15.42 -1.57
C GLN A 263 -18.76 14.68 -1.23
N GLY A 264 -19.21 14.81 0.03
CA GLY A 264 -20.30 14.00 0.58
C GLY A 264 -19.85 12.60 0.98
N VAL A 265 -20.80 11.87 1.57
CA VAL A 265 -20.61 10.48 2.04
C VAL A 265 -21.66 9.53 1.47
N ALA A 266 -22.20 9.85 0.30
CA ALA A 266 -23.06 8.94 -0.46
C ALA A 266 -22.24 7.75 -0.97
N LYS A 267 -22.72 6.53 -0.68
CA LYS A 267 -22.11 5.31 -1.19
C LYS A 267 -22.57 5.07 -2.62
N PRO A 268 -21.67 4.93 -3.60
CA PRO A 268 -22.03 4.50 -4.94
C PRO A 268 -22.68 3.11 -4.94
N ALA A 269 -23.50 2.83 -5.92
CA ALA A 269 -24.03 1.48 -6.12
C ALA A 269 -22.88 0.54 -6.53
N ASN A 270 -22.65 -0.54 -5.75
CA ASN A 270 -21.62 -1.55 -6.00
C ASN A 270 -20.23 -0.92 -6.31
N PRO A 271 -19.65 -0.14 -5.39
CA PRO A 271 -18.37 0.48 -5.66
C PRO A 271 -17.30 -0.61 -5.82
N PRO A 272 -16.45 -0.51 -6.86
CA PRO A 272 -15.35 -1.43 -7.03
C PRO A 272 -14.32 -1.22 -5.90
N PHE A 273 -13.42 -2.19 -5.74
CA PHE A 273 -12.24 -2.00 -4.91
C PHE A 273 -11.47 -0.75 -5.39
N LEU A 274 -11.27 0.19 -4.48
CA LEU A 274 -10.51 1.42 -4.74
C LEU A 274 -9.67 1.79 -3.53
N TYR A 275 -8.38 1.49 -3.61
CA TYR A 275 -7.45 1.78 -2.53
C TYR A 275 -7.39 3.28 -2.19
N SER A 276 -7.74 3.64 -0.95
CA SER A 276 -7.89 5.03 -0.54
C SER A 276 -7.17 5.33 0.77
N ASN A 277 -6.16 6.21 0.72
CA ASN A 277 -5.54 6.77 1.93
C ASN A 277 -6.50 7.75 2.63
N LEU A 278 -7.23 8.55 1.82
CA LEU A 278 -8.25 9.45 2.32
C LEU A 278 -9.29 8.72 3.17
N ALA A 279 -9.85 7.62 2.65
CA ALA A 279 -10.90 6.88 3.36
C ALA A 279 -10.41 6.33 4.70
N VAL A 280 -9.23 5.71 4.74
CA VAL A 280 -8.73 5.14 6.01
C VAL A 280 -8.22 6.22 6.96
N GLY A 281 -7.69 7.34 6.46
CA GLY A 281 -7.41 8.52 7.29
C GLY A 281 -8.70 9.06 7.93
N LEU A 282 -9.77 9.19 7.14
CA LEU A 282 -11.10 9.56 7.63
C LEU A 282 -11.62 8.59 8.70
N LEU A 283 -11.45 7.27 8.49
CA LEU A 283 -11.81 6.26 9.49
C LEU A 283 -11.06 6.50 10.80
N GLY A 284 -9.75 6.74 10.74
CA GLY A 284 -8.93 7.04 11.93
C GLY A 284 -9.46 8.25 12.71
N GLN A 285 -9.79 9.34 12.01
CA GLN A 285 -10.39 10.54 12.64
C GLN A 285 -11.79 10.27 13.19
N ALA A 286 -12.63 9.55 12.46
CA ALA A 286 -13.98 9.21 12.89
C ALA A 286 -13.97 8.38 14.19
N LEU A 287 -13.11 7.36 14.28
CA LEU A 287 -12.94 6.55 15.48
C LEU A 287 -12.40 7.37 16.66
N ALA A 288 -11.42 8.26 16.38
CA ALA A 288 -10.86 9.20 17.37
C ALA A 288 -11.94 10.14 17.93
N ASN A 289 -12.80 10.71 17.07
CA ASN A 289 -13.94 11.54 17.48
C ASN A 289 -14.91 10.75 18.38
N ARG A 290 -15.30 9.54 17.99
CA ARG A 290 -16.20 8.68 18.77
C ARG A 290 -15.60 8.32 20.14
N ALA A 291 -14.28 8.12 20.19
CA ALA A 291 -13.56 7.81 21.42
C ALA A 291 -13.27 9.07 22.29
N GLY A 292 -13.46 10.28 21.76
CA GLY A 292 -13.18 11.53 22.44
C GLY A 292 -11.69 11.77 22.73
N GLN A 293 -10.80 11.20 21.91
CA GLN A 293 -9.36 11.33 22.09
C GLN A 293 -8.62 11.32 20.72
N PRO A 294 -7.42 11.94 20.61
CA PRO A 294 -6.66 11.94 19.36
C PRO A 294 -6.29 10.52 18.93
N TYR A 295 -6.19 10.30 17.58
CA TYR A 295 -5.85 8.99 17.00
C TYR A 295 -4.61 8.32 17.61
N PRO A 296 -3.47 9.03 17.87
CA PRO A 296 -2.32 8.39 18.50
C PRO A 296 -2.60 7.83 19.90
N ALA A 297 -3.45 8.51 20.69
CA ALA A 297 -3.85 8.04 22.00
C ALA A 297 -4.80 6.84 21.90
N LEU A 298 -5.74 6.87 20.95
CA LEU A 298 -6.66 5.77 20.67
C LEU A 298 -5.89 4.51 20.22
N LEU A 299 -4.96 4.65 19.28
CA LEU A 299 -4.09 3.57 18.82
C LEU A 299 -3.32 2.93 19.99
N LYS A 300 -2.76 3.77 20.86
CA LYS A 300 -2.05 3.31 22.07
C LYS A 300 -2.98 2.55 23.01
N ALA A 301 -4.18 3.04 23.25
CA ALA A 301 -5.12 2.44 24.19
C ALA A 301 -5.70 1.12 23.69
N GLU A 302 -6.01 1.04 22.39
CA GLU A 302 -6.76 -0.09 21.83
C GLU A 302 -5.84 -1.22 21.30
N VAL A 303 -4.62 -0.91 20.87
CA VAL A 303 -3.75 -1.90 20.20
C VAL A 303 -2.35 -1.95 20.80
N ILE A 304 -1.59 -0.87 20.73
CA ILE A 304 -0.16 -0.84 21.06
C ILE A 304 0.07 -1.21 22.53
N GLY A 305 -0.69 -0.61 23.44
CA GLY A 305 -0.57 -0.86 24.88
C GLY A 305 -0.93 -2.30 25.26
N PRO A 306 -2.11 -2.82 24.89
CA PRO A 306 -2.49 -4.20 25.15
C PRO A 306 -1.51 -5.22 24.59
N LEU A 307 -0.95 -5.01 23.40
CA LEU A 307 0.02 -5.91 22.78
C LEU A 307 1.45 -5.74 23.31
N GLY A 308 1.71 -4.73 24.18
CA GLY A 308 3.02 -4.47 24.74
C GLY A 308 4.05 -3.96 23.73
N MET A 309 3.61 -3.33 22.64
CA MET A 309 4.44 -2.76 21.57
C MET A 309 5.08 -1.44 22.03
N LYS A 310 6.19 -1.51 22.73
CA LYS A 310 6.82 -0.36 23.40
C LYS A 310 7.58 0.56 22.45
N ASP A 311 7.97 0.02 21.31
CA ASP A 311 8.75 0.70 20.27
C ASP A 311 7.91 1.06 19.05
N THR A 312 6.61 1.27 19.26
CA THR A 312 5.64 1.63 18.22
C THR A 312 4.90 2.92 18.60
N ALA A 313 4.88 3.89 17.68
CA ALA A 313 4.23 5.18 17.91
C ALA A 313 3.91 5.92 16.60
N ILE A 314 3.03 6.92 16.67
CA ILE A 314 2.88 7.95 15.60
C ILE A 314 3.96 9.02 15.77
N THR A 315 4.13 9.54 16.99
CA THR A 315 5.16 10.54 17.29
C THR A 315 6.33 9.88 18.01
N LEU A 316 7.52 10.07 17.50
CA LEU A 316 8.74 9.47 18.07
C LEU A 316 9.07 10.10 19.43
N THR A 317 9.28 9.23 20.41
CA THR A 317 9.91 9.61 21.68
C THR A 317 11.42 9.79 21.47
N PRO A 318 12.16 10.45 22.39
CA PRO A 318 13.61 10.58 22.25
C PRO A 318 14.34 9.23 22.08
N SER A 319 13.88 8.17 22.74
CA SER A 319 14.47 6.84 22.62
C SER A 319 14.19 6.18 21.27
N LEU A 320 13.03 6.41 20.67
CA LEU A 320 12.70 5.95 19.32
C LEU A 320 13.45 6.77 18.27
N GLN A 321 13.55 8.10 18.47
CA GLN A 321 14.28 8.99 17.57
C GLN A 321 15.76 8.60 17.46
N ALA A 322 16.39 8.18 18.57
CA ALA A 322 17.78 7.73 18.57
C ALA A 322 18.04 6.44 17.75
N ARG A 323 17.00 5.66 17.48
CA ARG A 323 17.03 4.41 16.69
C ARG A 323 16.33 4.53 15.34
N PHE A 324 15.73 5.69 15.05
CA PHE A 324 15.04 5.94 13.78
C PHE A 324 16.08 6.03 12.66
N ILE A 325 16.03 5.06 11.76
CA ILE A 325 16.98 4.98 10.65
C ILE A 325 16.67 6.04 9.59
N GLN A 326 17.70 6.61 8.96
CA GLN A 326 17.49 7.54 7.84
C GLN A 326 16.84 6.82 6.66
N GLY A 327 15.71 7.34 6.19
CA GLY A 327 15.03 6.88 4.99
C GLY A 327 15.60 7.54 3.72
N TYR A 328 15.45 6.87 2.58
CA TYR A 328 15.97 7.34 1.29
C TYR A 328 14.94 7.19 0.16
N ALA A 329 14.78 8.23 -0.63
CA ALA A 329 14.00 8.16 -1.88
C ALA A 329 14.80 7.42 -2.98
N THR A 330 16.10 7.69 -3.06
CA THR A 330 17.10 6.99 -3.89
C THR A 330 18.40 6.85 -3.09
N PRO A 331 19.40 6.03 -3.54
CA PRO A 331 20.68 5.88 -2.84
C PRO A 331 21.40 7.19 -2.49
N GLN A 332 21.16 8.25 -3.26
CA GLN A 332 21.81 9.56 -3.11
C GLN A 332 20.90 10.62 -2.49
N GLN A 333 19.60 10.31 -2.28
CA GLN A 333 18.61 11.29 -1.85
C GLN A 333 17.97 10.85 -0.52
N PRO A 334 18.46 11.37 0.62
CA PRO A 334 17.79 11.17 1.90
C PRO A 334 16.38 11.75 1.87
N ALA A 335 15.43 11.05 2.47
CA ALA A 335 14.05 11.47 2.55
C ALA A 335 13.73 12.03 3.94
N HIS A 336 12.82 13.01 3.98
CA HIS A 336 12.22 13.45 5.22
C HIS A 336 11.23 12.40 5.74
N ALA A 337 11.13 12.22 7.05
CA ALA A 337 10.10 11.41 7.65
C ALA A 337 8.72 12.05 7.45
N TRP A 338 7.68 11.28 7.14
CA TRP A 338 6.36 11.81 6.89
C TRP A 338 5.53 11.96 8.17
N ASP A 339 4.98 13.13 8.37
CA ASP A 339 4.00 13.42 9.42
C ASP A 339 2.61 13.47 8.77
N LEU A 340 1.76 12.48 9.05
CA LEU A 340 0.51 12.30 8.30
C LEU A 340 -0.69 13.02 8.90
N ASP A 341 -0.55 13.69 10.03
CA ASP A 341 -1.58 14.46 10.74
C ASP A 341 -2.99 13.83 10.64
N ALA A 342 -3.94 14.46 9.95
CA ALA A 342 -5.30 13.93 9.80
C ALA A 342 -5.35 12.55 9.10
N LEU A 343 -4.36 12.22 8.31
CA LEU A 343 -4.27 10.95 7.61
C LEU A 343 -3.39 9.90 8.35
N ALA A 344 -3.04 10.14 9.62
CA ALA A 344 -2.20 9.24 10.41
C ALA A 344 -2.72 7.80 10.44
N GLY A 345 -4.04 7.60 10.46
CA GLY A 345 -4.68 6.27 10.38
C GLY A 345 -4.42 5.52 9.08
N ALA A 346 -3.98 6.19 8.03
CA ALA A 346 -3.65 5.57 6.75
C ALA A 346 -2.19 5.14 6.60
N GLY A 347 -1.25 5.70 7.42
CA GLY A 347 0.16 5.43 7.17
C GLY A 347 1.17 5.96 8.20
N GLY A 348 0.73 6.50 9.34
CA GLY A 348 1.59 7.28 10.23
C GLY A 348 2.36 6.50 11.29
N ILE A 349 2.24 5.17 11.39
CA ILE A 349 2.93 4.38 12.42
C ILE A 349 4.41 4.24 12.11
N ARG A 350 5.22 4.40 13.14
CA ARG A 350 6.65 4.07 13.19
C ARG A 350 6.84 2.91 14.17
N SER A 351 7.62 1.89 13.77
CA SER A 351 7.77 0.65 14.55
C SER A 351 9.11 -0.02 14.31
N THR A 352 9.39 -1.05 15.09
CA THR A 352 10.52 -1.99 14.94
C THR A 352 10.03 -3.36 14.46
N ALA A 353 10.94 -4.18 13.91
CA ALA A 353 10.59 -5.55 13.55
C ALA A 353 10.14 -6.37 14.77
N ALA A 354 10.74 -6.15 15.93
CA ALA A 354 10.38 -6.86 17.17
C ALA A 354 8.94 -6.57 17.61
N ASP A 355 8.50 -5.31 17.58
CA ASP A 355 7.11 -4.95 17.90
C ASP A 355 6.14 -5.45 16.84
N MET A 356 6.52 -5.39 15.56
CA MET A 356 5.70 -5.97 14.49
C MET A 356 5.52 -7.48 14.64
N LEU A 357 6.50 -8.20 15.20
CA LEU A 357 6.34 -9.62 15.54
C LEU A 357 5.36 -9.86 16.69
N LEU A 358 5.21 -8.92 17.64
CA LEU A 358 4.13 -9.01 18.64
C LEU A 358 2.77 -8.88 17.98
N TYR A 359 2.63 -7.95 17.04
CA TYR A 359 1.42 -7.76 16.26
C TYR A 359 1.08 -8.99 15.40
N LEU A 360 2.04 -9.52 14.64
CA LEU A 360 1.82 -10.71 13.81
C LEU A 360 1.52 -11.96 14.63
N GLN A 361 2.15 -12.14 15.79
CA GLN A 361 1.85 -13.25 16.69
C GLN A 361 0.41 -13.17 17.24
N ALA A 362 -0.06 -11.97 17.56
CA ALA A 362 -1.45 -11.77 17.96
C ALA A 362 -2.42 -12.07 16.81
N GLN A 363 -2.06 -11.74 15.58
CA GLN A 363 -2.84 -12.11 14.38
C GLN A 363 -2.86 -13.63 14.15
N LEU A 364 -1.75 -14.34 14.41
CA LEU A 364 -1.68 -15.80 14.27
C LEU A 364 -2.54 -16.54 15.31
N HIS A 365 -2.52 -16.07 16.54
CA HIS A 365 -3.13 -16.74 17.69
C HIS A 365 -4.02 -15.80 18.51
N PRO A 366 -5.15 -15.31 17.95
CA PRO A 366 -6.05 -14.40 18.67
C PRO A 366 -6.58 -14.98 20.00
N ASP A 367 -6.76 -16.30 20.05
CA ASP A 367 -7.25 -17.07 21.21
C ASP A 367 -6.16 -17.38 22.27
N GLN A 368 -4.89 -17.12 21.96
CA GLN A 368 -3.74 -17.45 22.81
C GLN A 368 -2.96 -16.21 23.26
N LEU A 369 -3.63 -15.07 23.39
CA LEU A 369 -2.98 -13.84 23.82
C LEU A 369 -2.43 -13.98 25.26
N PRO A 370 -1.23 -13.42 25.54
CA PRO A 370 -0.63 -13.50 26.87
C PRO A 370 -1.50 -12.90 27.97
N PRO A 371 -1.49 -13.44 29.21
CA PRO A 371 -2.25 -12.90 30.32
C PRO A 371 -2.07 -11.39 30.57
N PRO A 372 -0.88 -10.79 30.45
CA PRO A 372 -0.72 -9.34 30.56
C PRO A 372 -1.50 -8.56 29.48
N THR A 373 -1.58 -9.08 28.24
CA THR A 373 -2.39 -8.50 27.17
C THR A 373 -3.88 -8.53 27.55
N LEU A 374 -4.39 -9.67 27.98
CA LEU A 374 -5.80 -9.83 28.37
C LEU A 374 -6.18 -9.02 29.62
N ALA A 375 -5.21 -8.76 30.51
CA ALA A 375 -5.40 -7.93 31.70
C ALA A 375 -5.33 -6.41 31.41
N ALA A 376 -4.84 -6.01 30.25
CA ALA A 376 -4.82 -4.60 29.85
C ALA A 376 -6.27 -4.04 29.74
N ALA A 377 -6.41 -2.73 29.85
CA ALA A 377 -7.72 -2.07 29.92
C ALA A 377 -8.67 -2.48 28.76
N ASN A 378 -8.15 -2.60 27.53
CA ASN A 378 -8.92 -3.00 26.35
C ASN A 378 -8.52 -4.40 25.83
N GLY A 379 -7.79 -5.18 26.63
CA GLY A 379 -7.25 -6.48 26.21
C GLY A 379 -8.30 -7.59 26.09
N LYS A 380 -9.40 -7.51 26.82
CA LYS A 380 -10.42 -8.57 26.87
C LYS A 380 -11.18 -8.76 25.56
N THR A 381 -11.38 -7.69 24.80
CA THR A 381 -12.06 -7.71 23.50
C THR A 381 -11.12 -7.99 22.34
N LEU A 382 -9.81 -7.91 22.57
CA LEU A 382 -8.79 -8.04 21.52
C LEU A 382 -8.83 -9.40 20.78
N PRO A 383 -9.05 -10.57 21.42
CA PRO A 383 -9.18 -11.84 20.71
C PRO A 383 -10.27 -11.82 19.64
N ALA A 384 -11.47 -11.40 19.98
CA ALA A 384 -12.60 -11.34 19.06
C ALA A 384 -12.36 -10.28 17.97
N ALA A 385 -11.79 -9.13 18.32
CA ALA A 385 -11.46 -8.08 17.37
C ALA A 385 -10.40 -8.52 16.35
N LEU A 386 -9.35 -9.23 16.75
CA LEU A 386 -8.36 -9.81 15.85
C LEU A 386 -9.01 -10.81 14.90
N ALA A 387 -9.80 -11.76 15.40
CA ALA A 387 -10.53 -12.71 14.58
C ALA A 387 -11.46 -12.02 13.57
N MET A 388 -12.16 -10.96 13.96
CA MET A 388 -13.01 -10.16 13.07
C MET A 388 -12.21 -9.53 11.92
N THR A 389 -10.95 -9.14 12.15
CA THR A 389 -10.12 -8.56 11.09
C THR A 389 -9.69 -9.55 10.01
N HIS A 390 -9.85 -10.86 10.25
CA HIS A 390 -9.52 -11.92 9.29
C HIS A 390 -10.70 -12.34 8.42
N GLU A 391 -11.93 -11.93 8.74
CA GLU A 391 -13.10 -12.28 7.96
C GLU A 391 -12.97 -11.66 6.55
N VAL A 392 -12.84 -12.51 5.54
CA VAL A 392 -12.83 -12.10 4.13
C VAL A 392 -14.19 -11.53 3.77
N ARG A 393 -14.21 -10.32 3.18
CA ARG A 393 -15.44 -9.56 2.97
C ARG A 393 -15.72 -9.17 1.53
N ALA A 394 -14.69 -9.05 0.70
CA ALA A 394 -14.86 -8.67 -0.70
C ALA A 394 -13.71 -9.19 -1.56
N GLU A 395 -13.98 -9.37 -2.85
CA GLU A 395 -13.00 -9.72 -3.85
C GLU A 395 -12.24 -8.46 -4.32
N VAL A 396 -10.93 -8.61 -4.51
CA VAL A 396 -10.06 -7.60 -5.12
C VAL A 396 -9.77 -7.98 -6.58
N GLY A 397 -9.62 -9.27 -6.86
CA GLY A 397 -9.35 -9.85 -8.18
C GLY A 397 -8.24 -10.90 -8.12
N ASP A 398 -8.18 -11.75 -9.12
CA ASP A 398 -7.12 -12.77 -9.31
C ASP A 398 -6.89 -13.68 -8.08
N GLY A 399 -7.95 -14.07 -7.38
CA GLY A 399 -7.86 -14.90 -6.17
C GLY A 399 -7.32 -14.16 -4.94
N VAL A 400 -7.32 -12.83 -4.98
CA VAL A 400 -7.03 -11.96 -3.85
C VAL A 400 -8.33 -11.36 -3.34
N HIS A 401 -8.52 -11.43 -2.05
CA HIS A 401 -9.64 -10.84 -1.34
C HIS A 401 -9.17 -9.79 -0.34
N ILE A 402 -10.11 -9.01 0.18
CA ILE A 402 -9.86 -8.07 1.28
C ILE A 402 -10.72 -8.46 2.49
N ALA A 403 -10.07 -8.54 3.63
CA ALA A 403 -10.68 -8.55 4.94
C ALA A 403 -10.78 -7.10 5.48
N MET A 404 -10.42 -6.83 6.71
CA MET A 404 -10.36 -5.44 7.21
C MET A 404 -8.95 -4.85 6.99
N ASN A 405 -8.70 -4.33 5.77
CA ASN A 405 -7.40 -3.85 5.26
C ASN A 405 -6.28 -4.92 5.23
N TRP A 406 -6.54 -6.19 5.52
CA TRP A 406 -5.67 -7.29 5.20
C TRP A 406 -6.05 -7.86 3.83
N PHE A 407 -5.11 -7.98 2.92
CA PHE A 407 -5.28 -8.76 1.70
C PHE A 407 -5.14 -10.24 2.02
N HIS A 408 -6.07 -11.06 1.55
CA HIS A 408 -6.05 -12.51 1.68
C HIS A 408 -5.82 -13.16 0.32
N VAL A 409 -4.95 -14.15 0.26
CA VAL A 409 -4.61 -14.90 -0.97
C VAL A 409 -5.14 -16.31 -0.83
N ASP A 410 -6.16 -16.66 -1.60
CA ASP A 410 -6.82 -17.98 -1.55
C ASP A 410 -5.85 -19.15 -1.76
N ALA A 411 -4.94 -19.01 -2.72
CA ALA A 411 -3.99 -20.06 -3.07
C ALA A 411 -3.04 -20.46 -1.93
N THR A 412 -2.83 -19.58 -0.94
CA THR A 412 -1.89 -19.83 0.16
C THR A 412 -2.52 -19.75 1.54
N GLY A 413 -3.72 -19.17 1.67
CA GLY A 413 -4.34 -18.87 2.96
C GLY A 413 -3.62 -17.75 3.74
N SER A 414 -2.77 -16.97 3.06
CA SER A 414 -1.96 -15.93 3.72
C SER A 414 -2.67 -14.59 3.69
N TYR A 415 -2.50 -13.84 4.78
CA TYR A 415 -2.87 -12.43 4.89
C TYR A 415 -1.63 -11.56 4.77
N TRP A 416 -1.72 -10.46 4.03
CA TRP A 416 -0.58 -9.56 3.85
C TRP A 416 -1.01 -8.11 3.69
N HIS A 417 -0.10 -7.21 3.97
CA HIS A 417 -0.14 -5.81 3.57
C HIS A 417 1.27 -5.28 3.43
N ASN A 418 1.49 -4.38 2.47
CA ASN A 418 2.75 -3.65 2.35
C ASN A 418 2.58 -2.18 2.74
N GLY A 419 3.68 -1.49 2.88
CA GLY A 419 3.71 -0.08 3.20
C GLY A 419 4.76 0.68 2.43
N GLY A 420 4.50 1.96 2.20
CA GLY A 420 5.44 2.85 1.58
C GLY A 420 5.26 4.28 2.05
N THR A 421 6.37 4.99 2.21
CA THR A 421 6.47 6.43 2.44
C THR A 421 7.53 7.03 1.53
N GLY A 422 7.86 8.30 1.69
CA GLY A 422 8.90 8.97 0.90
C GLY A 422 10.31 8.38 1.06
N GLY A 423 10.56 7.62 2.12
CA GLY A 423 11.88 7.05 2.41
C GLY A 423 11.87 5.62 2.90
N PHE A 424 10.72 4.97 2.99
CA PHE A 424 10.61 3.63 3.58
C PHE A 424 9.66 2.75 2.79
N SER A 425 9.95 1.46 2.81
CA SER A 425 9.05 0.40 2.37
C SER A 425 9.00 -0.72 3.40
N SER A 426 7.88 -1.38 3.49
CA SER A 426 7.63 -2.43 4.45
C SER A 426 6.72 -3.50 3.88
N TYR A 427 6.83 -4.70 4.39
CA TYR A 427 5.97 -5.83 4.04
C TYR A 427 5.66 -6.62 5.30
N ALA A 428 4.41 -6.99 5.51
CA ALA A 428 3.96 -7.85 6.59
C ALA A 428 3.05 -8.94 6.02
N LEU A 429 3.29 -10.18 6.40
CA LEU A 429 2.50 -11.34 6.01
C LEU A 429 2.37 -12.28 7.22
N PHE A 430 1.22 -12.91 7.35
CA PHE A 430 1.03 -14.04 8.26
C PHE A 430 0.14 -15.11 7.64
N ASN A 431 0.33 -16.34 8.08
CA ASN A 431 -0.45 -17.48 7.66
C ASN A 431 -0.86 -18.31 8.87
N PRO A 432 -2.13 -18.23 9.30
CA PRO A 432 -2.59 -18.96 10.48
C PRO A 432 -2.54 -20.49 10.32
N GLU A 433 -2.78 -21.01 9.11
CA GLU A 433 -2.79 -22.46 8.85
C GLU A 433 -1.39 -23.07 8.92
N LYS A 434 -0.36 -22.30 8.51
CA LYS A 434 1.05 -22.73 8.51
C LYS A 434 1.82 -22.21 9.72
N ASP A 435 1.15 -21.44 10.59
CA ASP A 435 1.67 -20.88 11.83
C ASP A 435 3.00 -20.14 11.65
N PHE A 436 3.01 -19.16 10.76
CA PHE A 436 4.15 -18.27 10.58
C PHE A 436 3.74 -16.84 10.22
N GLY A 437 4.60 -15.89 10.56
CA GLY A 437 4.51 -14.50 10.13
C GLY A 437 5.88 -13.93 9.77
N VAL A 438 5.89 -13.01 8.81
CA VAL A 438 7.10 -12.35 8.30
C VAL A 438 6.86 -10.85 8.26
N VAL A 439 7.82 -10.08 8.72
CA VAL A 439 7.89 -8.64 8.50
C VAL A 439 9.24 -8.27 7.93
N VAL A 440 9.25 -7.41 6.92
CA VAL A 440 10.47 -6.81 6.35
C VAL A 440 10.30 -5.30 6.37
N LEU A 441 11.26 -4.62 6.96
CA LEU A 441 11.32 -3.16 7.06
C LEU A 441 12.57 -2.68 6.34
N ASN A 442 12.41 -1.76 5.40
CA ASN A 442 13.48 -1.25 4.54
C ASN A 442 13.47 0.27 4.52
N ASN A 443 14.65 0.89 4.59
CA ASN A 443 14.82 2.34 4.59
C ASN A 443 14.93 2.96 3.19
N TYR A 444 14.29 2.34 2.20
CA TYR A 444 14.07 2.91 0.88
C TYR A 444 12.59 3.07 0.58
N ALA A 445 12.23 4.17 -0.11
CA ALA A 445 10.91 4.33 -0.70
C ALA A 445 10.56 3.13 -1.61
N PRO A 446 9.26 2.80 -1.80
CA PRO A 446 8.87 1.79 -2.78
C PRO A 446 9.42 2.09 -4.17
N GLY A 447 9.95 1.06 -4.84
CA GLY A 447 10.56 1.17 -6.16
C GLY A 447 11.73 0.20 -6.32
N ASP A 448 12.59 0.48 -7.29
CA ASP A 448 13.70 -0.42 -7.70
C ASP A 448 14.71 -0.70 -6.60
N ASN A 449 14.90 0.24 -5.69
CA ASN A 449 15.83 0.10 -4.57
C ASN A 449 15.20 -0.58 -3.34
N SER A 450 13.89 -0.80 -3.35
CA SER A 450 13.18 -1.50 -2.28
C SER A 450 13.26 -3.00 -2.46
N ILE A 451 13.56 -3.70 -1.37
CA ILE A 451 13.55 -5.16 -1.33
C ILE A 451 12.43 -5.73 -0.46
N ALA A 452 11.66 -4.88 0.22
CA ALA A 452 10.75 -5.33 1.28
C ALA A 452 9.74 -6.38 0.80
N ASP A 453 9.01 -6.11 -0.27
CA ASP A 453 8.00 -7.03 -0.81
C ASP A 453 8.62 -8.34 -1.34
N LYS A 454 9.70 -8.23 -2.13
CA LYS A 454 10.41 -9.40 -2.67
C LYS A 454 10.94 -10.31 -1.56
N LEU A 455 11.63 -9.72 -0.58
CA LEU A 455 12.25 -10.49 0.50
C LEU A 455 11.21 -11.10 1.42
N GLY A 456 10.14 -10.37 1.75
CA GLY A 456 9.06 -10.87 2.58
C GLY A 456 8.34 -12.06 1.93
N LEU A 457 7.99 -11.95 0.65
CA LEU A 457 7.38 -13.05 -0.10
C LEU A 457 8.33 -14.24 -0.26
N HIS A 458 9.60 -13.97 -0.60
CA HIS A 458 10.64 -15.00 -0.71
C HIS A 458 10.77 -15.82 0.60
N ILE A 459 10.84 -15.16 1.74
CA ILE A 459 10.92 -15.82 3.05
C ILE A 459 9.69 -16.69 3.28
N ALA A 460 8.49 -16.15 3.06
CA ALA A 460 7.24 -16.92 3.22
C ALA A 460 7.23 -18.19 2.35
N GLN A 461 7.72 -18.10 1.12
CA GLN A 461 7.83 -19.24 0.20
C GLN A 461 8.89 -20.27 0.67
N ARG A 462 10.02 -19.81 1.22
CA ARG A 462 11.04 -20.70 1.81
C ARG A 462 10.54 -21.42 3.06
N LEU A 463 9.79 -20.72 3.92
CA LEU A 463 9.16 -21.32 5.10
C LEU A 463 8.10 -22.39 4.74
N THR A 464 7.50 -22.28 3.57
CA THR A 464 6.41 -23.18 3.13
C THR A 464 6.82 -24.19 2.05
N GLY A 465 8.06 -24.15 1.57
CA GLY A 465 8.56 -25.07 0.55
C GLY A 465 8.10 -24.78 -0.89
N LEU A 466 7.58 -23.58 -1.12
CA LEU A 466 7.16 -23.14 -2.47
C LEU A 466 8.36 -22.64 -3.30
N PRO A 467 8.22 -22.63 -4.65
CA PRO A 467 9.16 -21.89 -5.50
C PRO A 467 9.22 -20.45 -5.02
N ALA A 468 10.43 -19.91 -4.81
CA ALA A 468 10.58 -18.58 -4.24
C ALA A 468 10.87 -17.53 -5.31
N VAL A 469 10.31 -16.32 -5.15
CA VAL A 469 10.65 -15.18 -6.01
C VAL A 469 12.16 -14.94 -5.98
N SER A 470 12.75 -14.61 -7.14
CA SER A 470 14.18 -14.35 -7.23
C SER A 470 14.55 -13.08 -6.46
N LEU A 471 15.63 -13.15 -5.68
CA LEU A 471 16.24 -11.99 -5.02
C LEU A 471 17.28 -11.28 -5.90
N ALA A 472 17.50 -11.76 -7.12
CA ALA A 472 18.36 -11.09 -8.07
C ALA A 472 17.88 -9.65 -8.31
N PRO A 473 18.83 -8.69 -8.44
CA PRO A 473 18.53 -7.29 -8.70
C PRO A 473 17.85 -7.07 -10.03
#